data_6a4c7a8ff73e403871f480ba9b7cdd79
#
_entry.id   6a4c7a8ff73e403871f480ba9b7cdd79
#
_cell.length_a   1.000
_cell.length_b   1.000
_cell.length_c   1.000
_cell.angle_alpha   90.00
_cell.angle_beta   90.00
_cell.angle_gamma   90.00
#
_symmetry.space_group_name_H-M   'P 1'
#
loop_
_entity.id
_entity.type
_entity.pdbx_description
1 polymer ?
#
loop_
_entity_poly.entity_id
_entity_poly.type
_entity_poly.pdbx_seq_one_letter_code
_entity_poly.pdbx_strand_id
1 'polypeptide(L)'
;MNIVPIPAFSDNYIWMLVQDGRAAVVDPGDAQPVLSTLESMGLALDTIIITHHHFDHTGGVIALKSETNCRVIGPDNPKIQGIDQVLSEGHSINVLGYAFEILEVPGHTLDHIALYCRRESVLFCGDTLFVGGCGRVFEGTFPMMQQSLAKLSDLPSETKVYCTHEYTMANLSFARKVDPTNADLLAHIETCEQRRESDLPTVPSTIGQELRINPFLRWHSPAIIAQLKQQGRHTGDSAADVFGAVRGWKDEG
;
A
#
# COMPACT_ATOMS: atom_id res chain seq x y z
N MET A 1 18.45 -4.93 0.04
CA MET A 1 17.24 -5.59 -0.54
C MET A 1 17.05 -5.08 -1.96
N ASN A 2 16.93 -5.97 -2.94
CA ASN A 2 16.58 -5.59 -4.32
C ASN A 2 15.08 -5.82 -4.53
N ILE A 3 14.33 -4.78 -4.91
CA ILE A 3 12.88 -4.82 -5.11
C ILE A 3 12.60 -4.41 -6.55
N VAL A 4 11.91 -5.28 -7.28
CA VAL A 4 11.57 -5.11 -8.70
C VAL A 4 10.05 -4.96 -8.82
N PRO A 5 9.54 -3.89 -9.46
CA PRO A 5 8.11 -3.78 -9.78
C PRO A 5 7.78 -4.69 -10.98
N ILE A 6 6.73 -5.48 -10.86
CA ILE A 6 6.14 -6.23 -11.96
C ILE A 6 4.76 -5.61 -12.23
N PRO A 7 4.58 -4.89 -13.32
CA PRO A 7 3.26 -4.36 -13.70
C PRO A 7 2.27 -5.49 -13.97
N ALA A 8 1.07 -5.35 -13.44
CA ALA A 8 -0.04 -6.27 -13.66
C ALA A 8 -1.35 -5.49 -13.83
N PHE A 9 -2.31 -6.06 -14.54
CA PHE A 9 -3.57 -5.39 -14.88
C PHE A 9 -3.38 -3.99 -15.48
N SER A 10 -4.17 -2.99 -15.05
CA SER A 10 -4.09 -1.61 -15.54
C SER A 10 -3.16 -0.72 -14.72
N ASP A 11 -3.02 -1.01 -13.42
CA ASP A 11 -2.36 -0.12 -12.45
C ASP A 11 -1.74 -0.82 -11.24
N ASN A 12 -1.79 -2.16 -11.16
CA ASN A 12 -1.21 -2.93 -10.07
C ASN A 12 0.32 -3.09 -10.24
N TYR A 13 1.02 -3.08 -9.11
CA TYR A 13 2.39 -3.54 -8.98
C TYR A 13 2.45 -4.79 -8.11
N ILE A 14 2.95 -5.89 -8.66
CA ILE A 14 3.41 -7.04 -7.89
C ILE A 14 4.87 -6.75 -7.49
N TRP A 15 5.15 -6.69 -6.20
CA TRP A 15 6.50 -6.38 -5.73
C TRP A 15 7.33 -7.65 -5.60
N MET A 16 8.41 -7.76 -6.39
CA MET A 16 9.33 -8.91 -6.32
C MET A 16 10.60 -8.54 -5.55
N LEU A 17 10.85 -9.25 -4.46
CA LEU A 17 12.10 -9.21 -3.72
C LEU A 17 13.05 -10.24 -4.34
N VAL A 18 14.30 -9.85 -4.58
CA VAL A 18 15.31 -10.72 -5.20
C VAL A 18 16.53 -10.83 -4.30
N GLN A 19 16.96 -12.07 -4.00
CA GLN A 19 18.14 -12.37 -3.20
C GLN A 19 18.71 -13.75 -3.58
N ASP A 20 20.00 -13.79 -3.93
CA ASP A 20 20.78 -15.03 -4.14
C ASP A 20 20.09 -16.06 -5.07
N GLY A 21 19.61 -15.60 -6.25
CA GLY A 21 18.94 -16.45 -7.24
C GLY A 21 17.52 -16.86 -6.87
N ARG A 22 16.96 -16.35 -5.76
CA ARG A 22 15.60 -16.61 -5.32
C ARG A 22 14.78 -15.33 -5.33
N ALA A 23 13.47 -15.49 -5.46
CA ALA A 23 12.51 -14.41 -5.42
C ALA A 23 11.41 -14.66 -4.39
N ALA A 24 10.87 -13.58 -3.82
CA ALA A 24 9.59 -13.58 -3.14
C ALA A 24 8.72 -12.51 -3.77
N VAL A 25 7.41 -12.74 -3.88
CA VAL A 25 6.48 -11.77 -4.46
C VAL A 25 5.40 -11.37 -3.46
N VAL A 26 5.00 -10.11 -3.51
CA VAL A 26 3.91 -9.56 -2.71
C VAL A 26 2.72 -9.31 -3.63
N ASP A 27 1.56 -9.82 -3.24
CA ASP A 27 0.26 -9.62 -3.88
C ASP A 27 0.23 -9.97 -5.39
N PRO A 28 0.57 -11.22 -5.77
CA PRO A 28 0.54 -11.62 -7.18
C PRO A 28 -0.90 -11.87 -7.66
N GLY A 29 -1.61 -10.82 -8.05
CA GLY A 29 -2.96 -10.91 -8.61
C GLY A 29 -3.01 -11.65 -9.96
N ASP A 30 -1.90 -11.63 -10.71
CA ASP A 30 -1.74 -12.36 -11.97
C ASP A 30 -0.44 -13.18 -11.94
N ALA A 31 -0.53 -14.45 -12.30
CA ALA A 31 0.62 -15.36 -12.32
C ALA A 31 1.56 -15.13 -13.51
N GLN A 32 1.01 -14.79 -14.68
CA GLN A 32 1.77 -14.75 -15.92
C GLN A 32 2.90 -13.73 -15.91
N PRO A 33 2.70 -12.47 -15.46
CA PRO A 33 3.79 -11.49 -15.37
C PRO A 33 4.91 -11.95 -14.42
N VAL A 34 4.56 -12.64 -13.33
CA VAL A 34 5.52 -13.18 -12.36
C VAL A 34 6.35 -14.28 -13.00
N LEU A 35 5.71 -15.29 -13.63
CA LEU A 35 6.41 -16.41 -14.28
C LEU A 35 7.36 -15.92 -15.37
N SER A 36 6.91 -14.98 -16.21
CA SER A 36 7.75 -14.37 -17.26
C SER A 36 8.97 -13.65 -16.68
N THR A 37 8.79 -12.95 -15.55
CA THR A 37 9.88 -12.23 -14.90
C THR A 37 10.87 -13.21 -14.26
N LEU A 38 10.39 -14.26 -13.59
CA LEU A 38 11.24 -15.32 -13.01
C LEU A 38 12.09 -15.98 -14.09
N GLU A 39 11.49 -16.37 -15.22
CA GLU A 39 12.20 -16.98 -16.34
C GLU A 39 13.26 -16.03 -16.92
N SER A 40 12.89 -14.79 -17.19
CA SER A 40 13.81 -13.80 -17.79
C SER A 40 15.02 -13.50 -16.91
N MET A 41 14.86 -13.54 -15.58
CA MET A 41 15.91 -13.27 -14.61
C MET A 41 16.60 -14.53 -14.07
N GLY A 42 16.16 -15.73 -14.46
CA GLY A 42 16.72 -17.01 -13.99
C GLY A 42 16.52 -17.21 -12.48
N LEU A 43 15.36 -16.83 -11.93
CA LEU A 43 15.06 -16.88 -10.50
C LEU A 43 14.10 -18.03 -10.15
N ALA A 44 14.27 -18.58 -8.94
CA ALA A 44 13.33 -19.52 -8.35
C ALA A 44 12.40 -18.78 -7.37
N LEU A 45 11.08 -18.99 -7.46
CA LEU A 45 10.12 -18.42 -6.52
C LEU A 45 10.14 -19.21 -5.20
N ASP A 46 10.46 -18.52 -4.11
CA ASP A 46 10.56 -19.09 -2.76
C ASP A 46 9.27 -18.87 -1.95
N THR A 47 8.72 -17.66 -2.00
CA THR A 47 7.60 -17.25 -1.16
C THR A 47 6.66 -16.30 -1.89
N ILE A 48 5.36 -16.52 -1.71
CA ILE A 48 4.29 -15.55 -1.99
C ILE A 48 3.82 -14.97 -0.67
N ILE A 49 3.67 -13.64 -0.64
CA ILE A 49 3.18 -12.88 0.51
C ILE A 49 1.88 -12.21 0.09
N ILE A 50 0.82 -12.35 0.88
CA ILE A 50 -0.49 -11.75 0.63
C ILE A 50 -0.79 -10.73 1.72
N THR A 51 -1.22 -9.53 1.33
CA THR A 51 -1.64 -8.49 2.27
C THR A 51 -3.10 -8.59 2.65
N HIS A 52 -3.99 -8.94 1.70
CA HIS A 52 -5.43 -9.11 1.92
C HIS A 52 -6.08 -9.93 0.81
N HIS A 53 -7.38 -10.22 0.94
CA HIS A 53 -8.05 -11.25 0.14
C HIS A 53 -8.58 -10.81 -1.23
N HIS A 54 -8.46 -9.55 -1.66
CA HIS A 54 -9.00 -9.13 -2.95
C HIS A 54 -8.35 -9.88 -4.11
N PHE A 55 -9.13 -10.10 -5.18
CA PHE A 55 -8.72 -10.96 -6.29
C PHE A 55 -7.47 -10.44 -7.02
N ASP A 56 -7.35 -9.14 -7.17
CA ASP A 56 -6.21 -8.49 -7.83
C ASP A 56 -4.90 -8.55 -7.01
N HIS A 57 -4.96 -9.12 -5.79
CA HIS A 57 -3.80 -9.47 -4.94
C HIS A 57 -3.59 -10.99 -4.84
N THR A 58 -4.61 -11.79 -5.09
CA THR A 58 -4.58 -13.24 -4.83
C THR A 58 -4.79 -14.11 -6.05
N GLY A 59 -5.24 -13.56 -7.18
CA GLY A 59 -5.66 -14.32 -8.36
C GLY A 59 -4.58 -15.22 -8.96
N GLY A 60 -3.29 -14.85 -8.84
CA GLY A 60 -2.16 -15.64 -9.33
C GLY A 60 -1.64 -16.73 -8.38
N VAL A 61 -2.08 -16.72 -7.11
CA VAL A 61 -1.49 -17.55 -6.04
C VAL A 61 -1.48 -19.04 -6.37
N ILE A 62 -2.63 -19.60 -6.74
CA ILE A 62 -2.75 -21.05 -6.97
C ILE A 62 -1.93 -21.50 -8.18
N ALA A 63 -1.95 -20.72 -9.25
CA ALA A 63 -1.14 -21.03 -10.44
C ALA A 63 0.36 -20.98 -10.13
N LEU A 64 0.83 -19.93 -9.47
CA LEU A 64 2.23 -19.78 -9.05
C LEU A 64 2.66 -20.91 -8.11
N LYS A 65 1.83 -21.24 -7.10
CA LYS A 65 2.12 -22.33 -6.17
C LYS A 65 2.21 -23.68 -6.87
N SER A 66 1.32 -23.96 -7.82
CA SER A 66 1.33 -25.20 -8.61
C SER A 66 2.60 -25.33 -9.46
N GLU A 67 3.02 -24.25 -10.11
CA GLU A 67 4.17 -24.25 -11.02
C GLU A 67 5.52 -24.26 -10.30
N THR A 68 5.60 -23.63 -9.11
CA THR A 68 6.89 -23.39 -8.44
C THR A 68 7.06 -24.12 -7.12
N ASN A 69 5.98 -24.68 -6.56
CA ASN A 69 5.94 -25.27 -5.21
C ASN A 69 6.43 -24.30 -4.12
N CYS A 70 6.22 -22.98 -4.31
CA CYS A 70 6.58 -21.96 -3.35
C CYS A 70 5.70 -21.98 -2.10
N ARG A 71 6.19 -21.42 -1.01
CA ARG A 71 5.41 -21.17 0.20
C ARG A 71 4.50 -19.95 0.03
N VAL A 72 3.27 -20.04 0.55
CA VAL A 72 2.31 -18.94 0.58
C VAL A 72 2.05 -18.52 2.02
N ILE A 73 2.21 -17.23 2.32
CA ILE A 73 1.98 -16.66 3.64
C ILE A 73 1.08 -15.43 3.54
N GLY A 74 0.20 -15.22 4.51
CA GLY A 74 -0.74 -14.09 4.49
C GLY A 74 -1.69 -14.11 5.67
N PRO A 75 -2.70 -13.22 5.71
CA PRO A 75 -3.65 -13.15 6.81
C PRO A 75 -4.61 -14.35 6.84
N ASP A 76 -5.26 -14.54 7.99
CA ASP A 76 -6.29 -15.58 8.16
C ASP A 76 -7.60 -15.15 7.48
N ASN A 77 -7.78 -15.62 6.25
CA ASN A 77 -9.04 -15.41 5.52
C ASN A 77 -9.33 -16.60 4.60
N PRO A 78 -10.47 -17.29 4.74
CA PRO A 78 -10.82 -18.44 3.91
C PRO A 78 -11.01 -18.15 2.43
N LYS A 79 -11.13 -16.87 2.04
CA LYS A 79 -11.14 -16.44 0.63
C LYS A 79 -9.76 -16.56 -0.02
N ILE A 80 -8.68 -16.57 0.75
CA ILE A 80 -7.31 -16.70 0.25
C ILE A 80 -6.96 -18.18 0.20
N GLN A 81 -6.92 -18.73 -1.01
CA GLN A 81 -6.59 -20.13 -1.19
C GLN A 81 -5.09 -20.38 -1.13
N GLY A 82 -4.69 -21.55 -0.64
CA GLY A 82 -3.31 -22.02 -0.70
C GLY A 82 -2.36 -21.45 0.37
N ILE A 83 -2.84 -20.76 1.39
CA ILE A 83 -2.01 -20.28 2.52
C ILE A 83 -1.41 -21.49 3.27
N ASP A 84 -0.09 -21.47 3.45
CA ASP A 84 0.67 -22.44 4.24
C ASP A 84 0.95 -21.93 5.66
N GLN A 85 1.05 -20.61 5.83
CA GLN A 85 1.30 -19.98 7.12
C GLN A 85 0.48 -18.70 7.28
N VAL A 86 -0.34 -18.69 8.32
CA VAL A 86 -1.12 -17.49 8.71
C VAL A 86 -0.22 -16.50 9.45
N LEU A 87 -0.38 -15.23 9.11
CA LEU A 87 0.30 -14.10 9.72
C LEU A 87 -0.68 -13.23 10.49
N SER A 88 -0.26 -12.70 11.65
CA SER A 88 -1.02 -11.75 12.48
C SER A 88 -0.11 -10.75 13.17
N GLU A 89 -0.68 -9.72 13.76
CA GLU A 89 0.04 -8.67 14.51
C GLU A 89 1.04 -9.28 15.50
N GLY A 90 2.23 -8.68 15.55
CA GLY A 90 3.31 -9.10 16.44
C GLY A 90 4.12 -10.30 15.96
N HIS A 91 3.71 -10.98 14.90
CA HIS A 91 4.57 -11.98 14.26
C HIS A 91 5.76 -11.31 13.57
N SER A 92 6.90 -12.00 13.57
CA SER A 92 8.05 -11.69 12.73
C SER A 92 8.35 -12.89 11.86
N ILE A 93 8.53 -12.64 10.56
CA ILE A 93 8.83 -13.68 9.58
C ILE A 93 10.14 -13.39 8.87
N ASN A 94 10.84 -14.43 8.43
CA ASN A 94 12.01 -14.29 7.57
C ASN A 94 11.64 -14.66 6.14
N VAL A 95 11.89 -13.73 5.22
CA VAL A 95 11.73 -13.93 3.78
C VAL A 95 13.06 -13.58 3.11
N LEU A 96 13.69 -14.53 2.46
CA LEU A 96 14.98 -14.38 1.76
C LEU A 96 16.09 -13.74 2.63
N GLY A 97 16.10 -14.01 3.95
CA GLY A 97 17.09 -13.43 4.87
C GLY A 97 16.72 -12.06 5.45
N TYR A 98 15.58 -11.52 5.10
CA TYR A 98 15.05 -10.26 5.66
C TYR A 98 13.94 -10.54 6.67
N ALA A 99 14.04 -9.95 7.86
CA ALA A 99 13.01 -10.03 8.88
C ALA A 99 11.94 -8.96 8.64
N PHE A 100 10.69 -9.39 8.61
CA PHE A 100 9.51 -8.52 8.48
C PHE A 100 8.65 -8.61 9.74
N GLU A 101 8.29 -7.46 10.29
CA GLU A 101 7.27 -7.29 11.32
C GLU A 101 5.91 -7.22 10.65
N ILE A 102 4.90 -7.91 11.20
CA ILE A 102 3.53 -7.92 10.69
C ILE A 102 2.71 -6.89 11.47
N LEU A 103 2.03 -6.02 10.74
CA LEU A 103 1.13 -4.99 11.26
C LEU A 103 -0.27 -5.27 10.73
N GLU A 104 -1.25 -5.50 11.59
CA GLU A 104 -2.65 -5.51 11.18
C GLU A 104 -3.13 -4.09 10.93
N VAL A 105 -3.70 -3.87 9.74
CA VAL A 105 -4.12 -2.55 9.25
C VAL A 105 -5.54 -2.63 8.66
N PRO A 106 -6.54 -3.06 9.46
CA PRO A 106 -7.91 -3.21 8.98
C PRO A 106 -8.52 -1.87 8.57
N GLY A 107 -9.40 -1.92 7.57
CA GLY A 107 -10.12 -0.75 7.07
C GLY A 107 -10.55 -0.93 5.64
N HIS A 108 -9.61 -1.06 4.71
CA HIS A 108 -9.91 -1.43 3.33
C HIS A 108 -10.61 -2.80 3.28
N THR A 109 -9.99 -3.80 3.87
CA THR A 109 -10.61 -5.07 4.28
C THR A 109 -10.36 -5.30 5.77
N LEU A 110 -11.06 -6.27 6.39
CA LEU A 110 -10.86 -6.58 7.80
C LEU A 110 -9.61 -7.43 8.07
N ASP A 111 -9.18 -8.21 7.08
CA ASP A 111 -8.03 -9.11 7.15
C ASP A 111 -6.70 -8.44 6.74
N HIS A 112 -6.71 -7.14 6.41
CA HIS A 112 -5.56 -6.48 5.82
C HIS A 112 -4.37 -6.41 6.78
N ILE A 113 -3.19 -6.88 6.28
CA ILE A 113 -1.90 -6.77 6.97
C ILE A 113 -0.91 -5.96 6.13
N ALA A 114 0.05 -5.34 6.80
CA ALA A 114 1.22 -4.74 6.19
C ALA A 114 2.50 -5.41 6.72
N LEU A 115 3.58 -5.37 5.93
CA LEU A 115 4.84 -6.00 6.27
C LEU A 115 5.94 -4.92 6.33
N TYR A 116 6.56 -4.76 7.49
CA TYR A 116 7.61 -3.78 7.71
C TYR A 116 8.97 -4.44 7.92
N CYS A 117 9.94 -4.13 7.06
CA CYS A 117 11.35 -4.51 7.23
C CYS A 117 12.14 -3.35 7.81
N ARG A 118 12.36 -3.35 9.13
CA ARG A 118 13.07 -2.29 9.86
C ARG A 118 14.47 -2.06 9.32
N ARG A 119 15.22 -3.14 9.06
CA ARG A 119 16.62 -3.09 8.59
C ARG A 119 16.77 -2.33 7.27
N GLU A 120 15.81 -2.48 6.36
CA GLU A 120 15.86 -1.91 5.01
C GLU A 120 14.99 -0.64 4.89
N SER A 121 14.27 -0.26 5.97
CA SER A 121 13.27 0.81 5.99
C SER A 121 12.27 0.66 4.84
N VAL A 122 11.64 -0.53 4.74
CA VAL A 122 10.71 -0.91 3.67
C VAL A 122 9.38 -1.35 4.27
N LEU A 123 8.29 -0.82 3.74
CA LEU A 123 6.91 -1.15 4.07
C LEU A 123 6.17 -1.61 2.81
N PHE A 124 5.63 -2.83 2.82
CA PHE A 124 4.59 -3.26 1.87
C PHE A 124 3.25 -3.12 2.56
N CYS A 125 2.41 -2.21 2.07
CA CYS A 125 1.17 -1.82 2.74
C CYS A 125 -0.09 -2.16 1.95
N GLY A 126 0.04 -2.90 0.84
CA GLY A 126 -1.11 -3.25 -0.02
C GLY A 126 -1.96 -2.03 -0.32
N ASP A 127 -3.24 -2.11 0.03
CA ASP A 127 -4.26 -1.09 -0.22
C ASP A 127 -4.63 -0.24 1.00
N THR A 128 -3.73 -0.15 1.99
CA THR A 128 -3.98 0.72 3.15
C THR A 128 -3.53 2.16 2.88
N LEU A 129 -2.25 2.37 2.55
CA LEU A 129 -1.66 3.68 2.29
C LEU A 129 -1.20 3.77 0.85
N PHE A 130 -1.64 4.81 0.13
CA PHE A 130 -1.19 5.14 -1.23
C PHE A 130 -0.46 6.47 -1.25
N VAL A 131 0.27 6.74 -2.32
CA VAL A 131 0.90 8.05 -2.54
C VAL A 131 -0.20 9.12 -2.62
N GLY A 132 -0.17 10.06 -1.68
CA GLY A 132 -1.17 11.13 -1.56
C GLY A 132 -2.60 10.66 -1.28
N GLY A 133 -2.79 9.40 -0.85
CA GLY A 133 -4.11 8.80 -0.67
C GLY A 133 -4.15 7.62 0.29
N CYS A 134 -5.28 6.97 0.35
CA CYS A 134 -5.50 5.70 1.06
C CYS A 134 -6.55 4.85 0.34
N GLY A 135 -6.61 3.57 0.69
CA GLY A 135 -7.61 2.65 0.17
C GLY A 135 -9.05 3.07 0.52
N ARG A 136 -9.99 2.66 -0.33
CA ARG A 136 -11.42 2.77 0.00
C ARG A 136 -11.75 1.84 1.15
N VAL A 137 -12.66 2.26 2.03
CA VAL A 137 -13.12 1.46 3.16
C VAL A 137 -14.30 0.61 2.70
N PHE A 138 -14.05 -0.68 2.41
CA PHE A 138 -15.10 -1.60 1.95
C PHE A 138 -15.72 -2.39 3.09
N GLU A 139 -14.90 -2.92 4.01
CA GLU A 139 -15.36 -3.83 5.06
C GLU A 139 -15.23 -3.21 6.47
N GLY A 140 -14.23 -2.36 6.68
CA GLY A 140 -13.99 -1.70 7.96
C GLY A 140 -14.85 -0.45 8.17
N THR A 141 -14.41 0.37 9.11
CA THR A 141 -15.01 1.69 9.41
C THR A 141 -13.96 2.78 9.22
N PHE A 142 -14.40 4.03 9.07
CA PHE A 142 -13.48 5.17 8.98
C PHE A 142 -12.54 5.29 10.20
N PRO A 143 -13.01 5.11 11.44
CA PRO A 143 -12.10 5.08 12.59
C PRO A 143 -11.07 3.94 12.54
N MET A 144 -11.45 2.74 12.09
CA MET A 144 -10.49 1.62 11.94
C MET A 144 -9.41 1.96 10.93
N MET A 145 -9.78 2.46 9.75
CA MET A 145 -8.81 2.85 8.71
C MET A 145 -7.91 3.99 9.19
N GLN A 146 -8.48 4.98 9.89
CA GLN A 146 -7.69 6.08 10.47
C GLN A 146 -6.66 5.55 11.48
N GLN A 147 -7.02 4.61 12.35
CA GLN A 147 -6.08 3.99 13.30
C GLN A 147 -4.99 3.18 12.59
N SER A 148 -5.34 2.45 11.54
CA SER A 148 -4.38 1.72 10.69
C SER A 148 -3.39 2.67 10.04
N LEU A 149 -3.86 3.78 9.49
CA LEU A 149 -3.00 4.82 8.91
C LEU A 149 -2.14 5.52 9.97
N ALA A 150 -2.67 5.76 11.17
CA ALA A 150 -1.90 6.31 12.29
C ALA A 150 -0.74 5.36 12.66
N LYS A 151 -1.00 4.05 12.77
CA LYS A 151 0.03 3.04 13.02
C LYS A 151 1.14 3.08 11.96
N LEU A 152 0.80 3.19 10.69
CA LEU A 152 1.80 3.29 9.61
C LEU A 152 2.55 4.63 9.64
N SER A 153 1.89 5.73 9.99
CA SER A 153 2.49 7.06 10.07
C SER A 153 3.51 7.22 11.21
N ASP A 154 3.47 6.34 12.21
CA ASP A 154 4.43 6.30 13.31
C ASP A 154 5.76 5.60 12.94
N LEU A 155 5.85 4.98 11.75
CA LEU A 155 7.10 4.41 11.26
C LEU A 155 8.13 5.51 10.93
N PRO A 156 9.45 5.19 10.95
CA PRO A 156 10.50 6.16 10.61
C PRO A 156 10.25 6.86 9.27
N SER A 157 10.53 8.16 9.21
CA SER A 157 10.22 9.02 8.05
C SER A 157 10.88 8.58 6.74
N GLU A 158 12.04 7.90 6.82
CA GLU A 158 12.77 7.33 5.68
C GLU A 158 12.18 6.01 5.16
N THR A 159 11.17 5.44 5.84
CA THR A 159 10.54 4.19 5.44
C THR A 159 9.88 4.35 4.07
N LYS A 160 10.35 3.56 3.11
CA LYS A 160 9.79 3.51 1.75
C LYS A 160 8.47 2.76 1.74
N VAL A 161 7.47 3.36 1.14
CA VAL A 161 6.09 2.85 1.08
C VAL A 161 5.84 2.23 -0.29
N TYR A 162 5.75 0.91 -0.32
CA TYR A 162 5.44 0.12 -1.51
C TYR A 162 3.96 -0.28 -1.45
N CYS A 163 3.10 0.55 -2.02
CA CYS A 163 1.68 0.27 -2.21
C CYS A 163 1.43 -0.48 -3.53
N THR A 164 0.25 -1.07 -3.68
CA THR A 164 -0.02 -1.96 -4.82
C THR A 164 -0.40 -1.21 -6.11
N HIS A 165 -0.99 0.00 -6.02
CA HIS A 165 -1.58 0.66 -7.19
C HIS A 165 -0.90 1.98 -7.55
N GLU A 166 -0.81 2.24 -8.88
CA GLU A 166 -0.38 3.52 -9.45
C GLU A 166 -1.53 4.55 -9.47
N TYR A 167 -2.14 4.81 -8.31
CA TYR A 167 -3.24 5.78 -8.17
C TYR A 167 -2.78 7.20 -7.90
N THR A 168 -1.48 7.46 -7.95
CA THR A 168 -0.86 8.70 -7.48
C THR A 168 -1.48 9.95 -8.10
N MET A 169 -1.62 10.02 -9.41
CA MET A 169 -2.12 11.24 -10.05
C MET A 169 -3.58 11.55 -9.66
N ALA A 170 -4.42 10.52 -9.59
CA ALA A 170 -5.80 10.67 -9.12
C ALA A 170 -5.87 11.08 -7.64
N ASN A 171 -5.02 10.49 -6.80
CA ASN A 171 -4.92 10.84 -5.38
C ASN A 171 -4.45 12.28 -5.18
N LEU A 172 -3.38 12.70 -5.87
CA LEU A 172 -2.83 14.05 -5.77
C LEU A 172 -3.81 15.11 -6.30
N SER A 173 -4.56 14.81 -7.36
CA SER A 173 -5.65 15.67 -7.86
C SER A 173 -6.71 15.91 -6.77
N PHE A 174 -7.10 14.86 -6.04
CA PHE A 174 -8.01 14.99 -4.92
C PHE A 174 -7.37 15.71 -3.73
N ALA A 175 -6.12 15.34 -3.37
CA ALA A 175 -5.39 15.98 -2.27
C ALA A 175 -5.30 17.50 -2.45
N ARG A 176 -5.10 17.97 -3.70
CA ARG A 176 -5.10 19.40 -4.04
C ARG A 176 -6.45 20.09 -3.78
N LYS A 177 -7.59 19.38 -3.92
CA LYS A 177 -8.91 19.93 -3.56
C LYS A 177 -9.03 20.12 -2.05
N VAL A 178 -8.43 19.20 -1.26
CA VAL A 178 -8.51 19.19 0.21
C VAL A 178 -7.50 20.15 0.85
N ASP A 179 -6.29 20.28 0.30
CA ASP A 179 -5.18 21.09 0.86
C ASP A 179 -4.53 21.96 -0.24
N PRO A 180 -5.28 22.90 -0.86
CA PRO A 180 -4.88 23.61 -2.09
C PRO A 180 -3.66 24.52 -1.95
N THR A 181 -3.29 24.91 -0.74
CA THR A 181 -2.17 25.84 -0.46
C THR A 181 -0.93 25.13 0.06
N ASN A 182 -0.92 23.80 0.10
CA ASN A 182 0.22 23.01 0.57
C ASN A 182 1.34 23.01 -0.48
N ALA A 183 2.42 23.73 -0.20
CA ALA A 183 3.54 23.88 -1.12
C ALA A 183 4.27 22.54 -1.40
N ASP A 184 4.41 21.69 -0.38
CA ASP A 184 5.01 20.35 -0.56
C ASP A 184 4.17 19.48 -1.50
N LEU A 185 2.84 19.54 -1.36
CA LEU A 185 1.92 18.83 -2.24
C LEU A 185 2.02 19.33 -3.69
N LEU A 186 2.04 20.64 -3.90
CA LEU A 186 2.13 21.22 -5.24
C LEU A 186 3.45 20.82 -5.92
N ALA A 187 4.58 20.93 -5.22
CA ALA A 187 5.88 20.50 -5.75
C ALA A 187 5.94 18.99 -6.05
N HIS A 188 5.26 18.17 -5.22
CA HIS A 188 5.20 16.72 -5.46
C HIS A 188 4.33 16.36 -6.67
N ILE A 189 3.24 17.10 -6.92
CA ILE A 189 2.42 16.94 -8.12
C ILE A 189 3.28 17.13 -9.38
N GLU A 190 4.02 18.24 -9.46
CA GLU A 190 4.92 18.51 -10.60
C GLU A 190 5.94 17.39 -10.83
N THR A 191 6.52 16.88 -9.74
CA THR A 191 7.46 15.75 -9.79
C THR A 191 6.80 14.49 -10.33
N CYS A 192 5.59 14.16 -9.88
CA CYS A 192 4.88 12.97 -10.34
C CYS A 192 4.40 13.11 -11.78
N GLU A 193 3.95 14.29 -12.22
CA GLU A 193 3.61 14.58 -13.62
C GLU A 193 4.79 14.29 -14.53
N GLN A 194 5.99 14.82 -14.24
CA GLN A 194 7.21 14.58 -15.02
C GLN A 194 7.59 13.10 -15.08
N ARG A 195 7.42 12.36 -13.98
CA ARG A 195 7.67 10.91 -13.96
C ARG A 195 6.69 10.18 -14.87
N ARG A 196 5.38 10.51 -14.78
CA ARG A 196 4.35 9.85 -15.59
C ARG A 196 4.42 10.21 -17.08
N GLU A 197 4.86 11.42 -17.43
CA GLU A 197 5.18 11.79 -18.83
C GLU A 197 6.31 10.93 -19.42
N SER A 198 7.18 10.38 -18.56
CA SER A 198 8.28 9.49 -18.94
C SER A 198 7.96 8.00 -18.70
N ASP A 199 6.69 7.64 -18.49
CA ASP A 199 6.22 6.29 -18.14
C ASP A 199 6.91 5.67 -16.89
N LEU A 200 7.47 6.50 -16.02
CA LEU A 200 8.12 6.04 -14.79
C LEU A 200 7.09 5.91 -13.66
N PRO A 201 7.21 4.87 -12.79
CA PRO A 201 6.36 4.71 -11.62
C PRO A 201 6.55 5.86 -10.63
N THR A 202 5.48 6.23 -9.90
CA THR A 202 5.55 7.24 -8.83
C THR A 202 5.76 6.62 -7.45
N VAL A 203 5.71 5.32 -7.36
CA VAL A 203 6.00 4.52 -6.17
C VAL A 203 7.42 3.96 -6.23
N PRO A 204 8.11 3.74 -5.08
CA PRO A 204 7.66 4.02 -3.72
C PRO A 204 7.76 5.51 -3.35
N SER A 205 6.88 5.94 -2.43
CA SER A 205 7.07 7.17 -1.65
C SER A 205 7.79 6.88 -0.33
N THR A 206 7.73 7.80 0.62
CA THR A 206 8.23 7.58 2.00
C THR A 206 7.20 8.06 3.02
N ILE A 207 7.23 7.51 4.23
CA ILE A 207 6.36 7.98 5.33
C ILE A 207 6.53 9.50 5.53
N GLY A 208 7.76 10.00 5.53
CA GLY A 208 8.03 11.43 5.65
C GLY A 208 7.43 12.27 4.50
N GLN A 209 7.39 11.74 3.29
CA GLN A 209 6.73 12.41 2.17
C GLN A 209 5.21 12.42 2.38
N GLU A 210 4.62 11.28 2.72
CA GLU A 210 3.18 11.15 2.95
C GLU A 210 2.69 12.06 4.09
N LEU A 211 3.44 12.18 5.18
CA LEU A 211 3.12 13.10 6.28
C LEU A 211 3.07 14.57 5.85
N ARG A 212 3.80 14.96 4.80
CA ARG A 212 3.77 16.34 4.28
C ARG A 212 2.62 16.59 3.30
N ILE A 213 2.23 15.59 2.49
CA ILE A 213 1.33 15.80 1.35
C ILE A 213 -0.02 15.10 1.45
N ASN A 214 -0.10 13.97 2.19
CA ASN A 214 -1.27 13.09 2.15
C ASN A 214 -2.38 13.59 3.08
N PRO A 215 -3.55 14.02 2.59
CA PRO A 215 -4.61 14.54 3.44
C PRO A 215 -5.19 13.51 4.40
N PHE A 216 -5.01 12.22 4.12
CA PHE A 216 -5.44 11.11 4.97
C PHE A 216 -4.50 10.80 6.14
N LEU A 217 -3.31 11.43 6.20
CA LEU A 217 -2.38 11.42 7.34
C LEU A 217 -2.32 12.77 8.06
N ARG A 218 -2.92 13.82 7.50
CA ARG A 218 -2.82 15.20 7.98
C ARG A 218 -4.09 15.69 8.67
N TRP A 219 -4.80 14.81 9.35
CA TRP A 219 -6.07 15.10 10.04
C TRP A 219 -5.98 16.22 11.10
N HIS A 220 -4.79 16.55 11.61
CA HIS A 220 -4.57 17.66 12.53
C HIS A 220 -4.25 18.99 11.81
N SER A 221 -4.21 19.02 10.48
CA SER A 221 -3.88 20.23 9.71
C SER A 221 -4.99 21.28 9.82
N PRO A 222 -4.69 22.49 10.34
CA PRO A 222 -5.67 23.58 10.37
C PRO A 222 -6.19 23.96 8.99
N ALA A 223 -5.34 23.84 7.94
CA ALA A 223 -5.72 24.14 6.57
C ALA A 223 -6.76 23.16 6.05
N ILE A 224 -6.60 21.85 6.30
CA ILE A 224 -7.57 20.83 5.92
C ILE A 224 -8.88 21.02 6.66
N ILE A 225 -8.84 21.25 7.99
CA ILE A 225 -10.04 21.50 8.80
C ILE A 225 -10.79 22.75 8.30
N ALA A 226 -10.07 23.83 7.99
CA ALA A 226 -10.66 25.05 7.42
C ALA A 226 -11.31 24.79 6.06
N GLN A 227 -10.65 24.01 5.19
CA GLN A 227 -11.19 23.65 3.89
C GLN A 227 -12.45 22.80 4.01
N LEU A 228 -12.48 21.81 4.93
CA LEU A 228 -13.69 21.02 5.20
C LEU A 228 -14.85 21.90 5.69
N LYS A 229 -14.59 22.88 6.56
CA LYS A 229 -15.58 23.86 7.01
C LYS A 229 -16.13 24.69 5.86
N GLN A 230 -15.23 25.21 5.00
CA GLN A 230 -15.62 25.98 3.82
C GLN A 230 -16.49 25.19 2.84
N GLN A 231 -16.23 23.88 2.71
CA GLN A 231 -16.98 22.98 1.83
C GLN A 231 -18.25 22.42 2.49
N GLY A 232 -18.56 22.78 3.74
CA GLY A 232 -19.73 22.26 4.48
C GLY A 232 -19.61 20.77 4.84
N ARG A 233 -18.38 20.23 4.91
CA ARG A 233 -18.08 18.81 5.14
C ARG A 233 -17.51 18.51 6.53
N HIS A 234 -17.28 19.52 7.33
CA HIS A 234 -16.73 19.36 8.68
C HIS A 234 -17.74 18.72 9.62
N THR A 235 -17.38 17.57 10.20
CA THR A 235 -18.24 16.76 11.09
C THR A 235 -17.75 16.73 12.54
N GLY A 236 -16.51 17.14 12.79
CA GLY A 236 -15.86 17.16 14.10
C GLY A 236 -14.37 17.38 13.98
N ASP A 237 -13.69 17.59 15.11
CA ASP A 237 -12.25 17.93 15.16
C ASP A 237 -11.36 16.73 15.56
N SER A 238 -11.94 15.56 15.86
CA SER A 238 -11.12 14.35 16.11
C SER A 238 -10.43 13.87 14.83
N ALA A 239 -9.32 13.15 14.96
CA ALA A 239 -8.63 12.56 13.81
C ALA A 239 -9.57 11.69 12.95
N ALA A 240 -10.43 10.91 13.60
CA ALA A 240 -11.40 10.06 12.93
C ALA A 240 -12.49 10.84 12.20
N ASP A 241 -12.96 11.97 12.78
CA ASP A 241 -13.95 12.84 12.12
C ASP A 241 -13.37 13.50 10.87
N VAL A 242 -12.15 14.08 10.98
CA VAL A 242 -11.47 14.72 9.84
C VAL A 242 -11.15 13.70 8.76
N PHE A 243 -10.61 12.53 9.13
CA PHE A 243 -10.39 11.43 8.19
C PHE A 243 -11.69 11.03 7.48
N GLY A 244 -12.75 10.79 8.24
CA GLY A 244 -14.06 10.38 7.71
C GLY A 244 -14.65 11.41 6.76
N ALA A 245 -14.53 12.71 7.06
CA ALA A 245 -14.98 13.80 6.21
C ALA A 245 -14.18 13.85 4.89
N VAL A 246 -12.85 13.68 4.94
CA VAL A 246 -11.99 13.63 3.74
C VAL A 246 -12.28 12.38 2.92
N ARG A 247 -12.44 11.20 3.55
CA ARG A 247 -12.73 9.95 2.85
C ARG A 247 -14.10 9.98 2.19
N GLY A 248 -15.13 10.41 2.91
CA GLY A 248 -16.47 10.60 2.36
C GLY A 248 -16.49 11.56 1.16
N TRP A 249 -15.73 12.67 1.24
CA TRP A 249 -15.58 13.59 0.10
C TRP A 249 -14.97 12.90 -1.12
N LYS A 250 -13.94 12.07 -0.93
CA LYS A 250 -13.31 11.33 -2.03
C LYS A 250 -14.24 10.25 -2.62
N ASP A 251 -15.10 9.65 -1.80
CA ASP A 251 -16.02 8.60 -2.25
C ASP A 251 -17.19 9.13 -3.08
N GLU A 252 -17.49 10.43 -2.97
CA GLU A 252 -18.52 11.10 -3.77
C GLU A 252 -18.04 11.54 -5.18
N GLY A 253 -16.73 11.52 -5.47
CA GLY A 253 -16.09 11.87 -6.76
C GLY A 253 -15.22 13.08 -6.64
#